data_e11d8dec04fb104613731ace0566c504
#
_entry.id   e11d8dec04fb104613731ace0566c504
#
_cell.length_a   1.000
_cell.length_b   1.000
_cell.length_c   1.000
_cell.angle_alpha   90.00
_cell.angle_beta   90.00
_cell.angle_gamma   90.00
#
_symmetry.space_group_name_H-M   'P 1'
#
loop_
_entity.id
_entity.type
_entity.pdbx_description
1 polymer ?
#
loop_
_entity_poly.entity_id
_entity_poly.type
_entity_poly.pdbx_seq_one_letter_code
_entity_poly.pdbx_strand_id
1 'polypeptide(L)'
;MTVYDVAGQLPTIADLRDLCRSLAMLDAILSPDWESRYYSFNAAWAEGEEMASMRNGSGDEYSIVFSSAGVYVRGFGHESPMSPYGHDGEPWPGVIDDVPDVFKPFVEEPAFTDEDGVPVVTACLWREATDDQWHHGTIDFPSNLADPDGATDLFQLLVDRSPEAFQHFAEDYYEVSADLEAVSDLYALRPLTQELVSSLNVEVTLADLAQDISEIGYPQSH
;
A
#
# COMPACT_ATOMS: atom_id res chain seq x y z
N MET A 1 -15.40 6.36 3.43
CA MET A 1 -15.28 5.11 2.64
C MET A 1 -14.88 4.02 3.61
N THR A 2 -15.33 2.79 3.45
CA THR A 2 -14.94 1.65 4.29
C THR A 2 -14.28 0.57 3.41
N VAL A 3 -13.72 -0.50 4.02
CA VAL A 3 -13.19 -1.64 3.25
C VAL A 3 -14.21 -2.22 2.28
N TYR A 4 -15.53 -2.08 2.54
CA TYR A 4 -16.58 -2.53 1.63
C TYR A 4 -16.57 -1.74 0.32
N ASP A 5 -16.38 -0.42 0.42
CA ASP A 5 -16.27 0.47 -0.75
C ASP A 5 -14.95 0.23 -1.48
N VAL A 6 -13.86 0.00 -0.73
CA VAL A 6 -12.53 -0.31 -1.28
C VAL A 6 -12.55 -1.61 -2.07
N ALA A 7 -13.13 -2.69 -1.53
CA ALA A 7 -13.24 -3.99 -2.20
C ALA A 7 -13.91 -3.89 -3.58
N GLY A 8 -14.93 -3.01 -3.70
CA GLY A 8 -15.62 -2.76 -4.96
C GLY A 8 -14.83 -1.94 -5.99
N GLN A 9 -13.71 -1.34 -5.60
CA GLN A 9 -12.96 -0.38 -6.41
C GLN A 9 -11.51 -0.78 -6.69
N LEU A 10 -10.93 -1.67 -5.88
CA LEU A 10 -9.58 -2.15 -6.13
C LEU A 10 -9.46 -2.85 -7.49
N PRO A 11 -8.32 -2.69 -8.19
CA PRO A 11 -8.10 -3.27 -9.49
C PRO A 11 -7.82 -4.78 -9.42
N THR A 12 -7.44 -5.36 -10.55
CA THR A 12 -6.94 -6.75 -10.58
C THR A 12 -5.65 -6.87 -9.75
N ILE A 13 -5.30 -8.10 -9.35
CA ILE A 13 -4.05 -8.37 -8.61
C ILE A 13 -2.82 -7.83 -9.37
N ALA A 14 -2.79 -8.04 -10.69
CA ALA A 14 -1.67 -7.58 -11.52
C ALA A 14 -1.57 -6.05 -11.55
N ASP A 15 -2.71 -5.37 -11.79
CA ASP A 15 -2.74 -3.91 -11.86
C ASP A 15 -2.43 -3.27 -10.50
N LEU A 16 -2.87 -3.90 -9.37
CA LEU A 16 -2.54 -3.43 -8.03
C LEU A 16 -1.03 -3.53 -7.76
N ARG A 17 -0.41 -4.67 -8.14
CA ARG A 17 1.03 -4.88 -8.00
C ARG A 17 1.83 -3.83 -8.78
N ASP A 18 1.44 -3.58 -10.03
CA ASP A 18 2.10 -2.61 -10.90
C ASP A 18 1.94 -1.18 -10.37
N LEU A 19 0.75 -0.82 -9.86
CA LEU A 19 0.51 0.45 -9.18
C LEU A 19 1.41 0.62 -7.94
N CYS A 20 1.50 -0.40 -7.08
CA CYS A 20 2.34 -0.34 -5.88
C CYS A 20 3.82 -0.15 -6.23
N ARG A 21 4.32 -0.80 -7.29
CA ARG A 21 5.68 -0.59 -7.80
C ARG A 21 5.90 0.84 -8.31
N SER A 22 4.90 1.38 -8.98
CA SER A 22 4.94 2.76 -9.48
C SER A 22 4.98 3.78 -8.33
N LEU A 23 4.11 3.62 -7.32
CA LEU A 23 4.09 4.47 -6.13
C LEU A 23 5.41 4.41 -5.38
N ALA A 24 5.97 3.21 -5.17
CA ALA A 24 7.25 3.05 -4.49
C ALA A 24 8.42 3.69 -5.26
N MET A 25 8.42 3.61 -6.60
CA MET A 25 9.46 4.23 -7.41
C MET A 25 9.33 5.75 -7.45
N LEU A 26 8.12 6.29 -7.53
CA LEU A 26 7.87 7.72 -7.41
C LEU A 26 8.39 8.25 -6.08
N ASP A 27 8.09 7.55 -4.99
CA ASP A 27 8.57 7.90 -3.66
C ASP A 27 10.11 7.83 -3.55
N ALA A 28 10.73 6.81 -4.12
CA ALA A 28 12.19 6.69 -4.13
C ALA A 28 12.88 7.87 -4.84
N ILE A 29 12.22 8.44 -5.88
CA ILE A 29 12.72 9.61 -6.60
C ILE A 29 12.46 10.90 -5.81
N LEU A 30 11.25 11.08 -5.27
CA LEU A 30 10.84 12.32 -4.58
C LEU A 30 11.41 12.41 -3.16
N SER A 31 11.55 11.27 -2.47
CA SER A 31 12.06 11.14 -1.10
C SER A 31 13.21 10.13 -1.06
N PRO A 32 14.45 10.53 -1.40
CA PRO A 32 15.60 9.61 -1.46
C PRO A 32 15.93 8.96 -0.10
N ASP A 33 15.67 9.68 1.00
CA ASP A 33 15.81 9.13 2.35
C ASP A 33 14.71 8.10 2.63
N TRP A 34 15.10 6.84 2.77
CA TRP A 34 14.18 5.74 2.97
C TRP A 34 13.29 5.88 4.21
N GLU A 35 13.79 6.48 5.28
CA GLU A 35 13.02 6.68 6.52
C GLU A 35 11.86 7.66 6.33
N SER A 36 11.97 8.55 5.34
CA SER A 36 10.98 9.59 5.03
C SER A 36 9.99 9.17 3.94
N ARG A 37 10.10 7.95 3.38
CA ARG A 37 9.21 7.47 2.32
C ARG A 37 7.84 7.09 2.86
N TYR A 38 6.83 7.46 2.09
CA TYR A 38 5.43 7.11 2.34
C TYR A 38 5.09 5.73 1.77
N TYR A 39 5.52 5.43 0.53
CA TYR A 39 5.31 4.17 -0.17
C TYR A 39 6.61 3.40 -0.38
N SER A 40 6.56 2.09 -0.23
CA SER A 40 7.66 1.20 -0.54
C SER A 40 7.19 -0.13 -1.13
N PHE A 41 8.09 -0.83 -1.82
CA PHE A 41 7.83 -2.15 -2.40
C PHE A 41 9.09 -3.00 -2.33
N ASN A 42 8.96 -4.22 -1.86
CA ASN A 42 10.02 -5.22 -1.83
C ASN A 42 9.60 -6.45 -2.66
N ALA A 43 10.21 -6.62 -3.83
CA ALA A 43 9.94 -7.72 -4.75
C ALA A 43 10.50 -9.08 -4.27
N ALA A 44 11.24 -9.10 -3.18
CA ALA A 44 11.84 -10.30 -2.58
C ALA A 44 11.67 -10.29 -1.04
N TRP A 45 10.47 -9.92 -0.55
CA TRP A 45 10.17 -9.81 0.87
C TRP A 45 10.32 -11.17 1.59
N ALA A 46 9.80 -12.23 0.98
CA ALA A 46 10.05 -13.61 1.40
C ALA A 46 10.12 -14.53 0.17
N GLU A 47 10.33 -15.83 0.38
CA GLU A 47 10.41 -16.79 -0.73
C GLU A 47 9.07 -16.92 -1.47
N GLY A 48 9.02 -16.39 -2.69
CA GLY A 48 7.82 -16.37 -3.52
C GLY A 48 6.78 -15.32 -3.11
N GLU A 49 7.18 -14.33 -2.32
CA GLU A 49 6.33 -13.26 -1.83
C GLU A 49 6.94 -11.88 -2.09
N GLU A 50 6.08 -10.95 -2.47
CA GLU A 50 6.40 -9.53 -2.62
C GLU A 50 5.54 -8.73 -1.64
N MET A 51 6.01 -7.59 -1.16
CA MET A 51 5.24 -6.73 -0.26
C MET A 51 5.30 -5.27 -0.67
N ALA A 52 4.13 -4.66 -0.76
CA ALA A 52 3.98 -3.21 -0.78
C ALA A 52 3.62 -2.71 0.61
N SER A 53 4.12 -1.55 0.99
CA SER A 53 3.73 -0.89 2.23
C SER A 53 3.56 0.62 2.07
N MET A 54 2.77 1.19 2.94
CA MET A 54 2.59 2.63 3.14
C MET A 54 2.72 2.94 4.63
N ARG A 55 3.32 4.08 4.95
CA ARG A 55 3.37 4.64 6.29
C ARG A 55 3.37 6.17 6.20
N ASN A 56 2.50 6.81 6.94
CA ASN A 56 2.39 8.27 6.91
C ASN A 56 3.23 9.00 7.97
N GLY A 57 4.00 8.26 8.78
CA GLY A 57 4.77 8.82 9.88
C GLY A 57 3.95 9.25 11.10
N SER A 58 2.63 9.23 11.02
CA SER A 58 1.71 9.56 12.12
C SER A 58 1.09 8.32 12.77
N GLY A 59 1.42 7.14 12.28
CA GLY A 59 0.95 5.85 12.83
C GLY A 59 -0.01 5.10 11.92
N ASP A 60 -0.49 5.69 10.83
CA ASP A 60 -1.27 4.95 9.84
C ASP A 60 -0.35 4.21 8.88
N GLU A 61 -0.71 2.98 8.57
CA GLU A 61 0.08 2.13 7.69
C GLU A 61 -0.78 1.09 6.99
N TYR A 62 -0.33 0.63 5.83
CA TYR A 62 -0.81 -0.62 5.26
C TYR A 62 0.33 -1.52 4.81
N SER A 63 0.02 -2.81 4.71
CA SER A 63 0.87 -3.82 4.07
C SER A 63 0.03 -4.64 3.10
N ILE A 64 0.56 -4.87 1.90
CA ILE A 64 -0.06 -5.67 0.85
C ILE A 64 0.92 -6.78 0.48
N VAL A 65 0.58 -8.02 0.81
CA VAL A 65 1.41 -9.18 0.50
C VAL A 65 0.87 -9.86 -0.76
N PHE A 66 1.71 -9.98 -1.78
CA PHE A 66 1.45 -10.72 -3.01
C PHE A 66 2.14 -12.07 -2.92
N SER A 67 1.38 -13.15 -3.11
CA SER A 67 1.87 -14.53 -3.06
C SER A 67 1.28 -15.38 -4.17
N SER A 68 1.68 -16.63 -4.28
CA SER A 68 1.07 -17.58 -5.21
C SER A 68 -0.39 -17.92 -4.87
N ALA A 69 -0.80 -17.71 -3.61
CA ALA A 69 -2.18 -17.93 -3.18
C ALA A 69 -3.11 -16.76 -3.57
N GLY A 70 -2.56 -15.59 -3.80
CA GLY A 70 -3.30 -14.37 -4.08
C GLY A 70 -2.71 -13.18 -3.34
N VAL A 71 -3.58 -12.28 -2.86
CA VAL A 71 -3.18 -11.04 -2.19
C VAL A 71 -3.90 -10.89 -0.86
N TYR A 72 -3.15 -10.54 0.16
CA TYR A 72 -3.63 -10.14 1.47
C TYR A 72 -3.29 -8.65 1.71
N VAL A 73 -4.28 -7.89 2.14
CA VAL A 73 -4.16 -6.45 2.44
C VAL A 73 -4.53 -6.22 3.89
N ARG A 74 -3.63 -5.62 4.64
CA ARG A 74 -3.83 -5.14 6.00
C ARG A 74 -3.67 -3.63 6.01
N GLY A 75 -4.61 -2.94 6.65
CA GLY A 75 -4.54 -1.50 6.94
C GLY A 75 -4.73 -1.24 8.42
N PHE A 76 -4.01 -0.27 8.94
CA PHE A 76 -4.15 0.21 10.31
C PHE A 76 -4.25 1.72 10.33
N GLY A 77 -5.43 2.24 10.71
CA GLY A 77 -5.66 3.65 11.00
C GLY A 77 -5.54 3.87 12.51
N HIS A 78 -4.50 4.57 12.96
CA HIS A 78 -4.19 4.67 14.40
C HIS A 78 -5.27 5.45 15.17
N GLU A 79 -5.94 6.41 14.54
CA GLU A 79 -7.06 7.17 15.11
C GLU A 79 -8.42 6.51 14.91
N SER A 80 -8.47 5.35 14.22
CA SER A 80 -9.70 4.61 14.01
C SER A 80 -10.30 4.15 15.34
N PRO A 81 -11.61 4.32 15.57
CA PRO A 81 -12.28 3.75 16.74
C PRO A 81 -12.27 2.21 16.76
N MET A 82 -11.92 1.58 15.62
CA MET A 82 -11.76 0.13 15.48
C MET A 82 -10.33 -0.33 15.78
N SER A 83 -9.44 0.61 16.16
CA SER A 83 -8.05 0.28 16.53
C SER A 83 -8.03 -0.68 17.73
N PRO A 84 -7.22 -1.76 17.73
CA PRO A 84 -7.03 -2.63 18.88
C PRO A 84 -6.68 -1.86 20.16
N TYR A 85 -5.91 -0.79 20.04
CA TYR A 85 -5.52 0.05 21.18
C TYR A 85 -6.69 0.81 21.84
N GLY A 86 -7.80 0.99 21.10
CA GLY A 86 -9.06 1.54 21.60
C GLY A 86 -10.13 0.49 21.94
N HIS A 87 -9.84 -0.81 21.67
CA HIS A 87 -10.80 -1.91 21.78
C HIS A 87 -10.20 -3.10 22.57
N ASP A 88 -9.94 -2.89 23.87
CA ASP A 88 -9.49 -3.93 24.83
C ASP A 88 -8.23 -4.72 24.40
N GLY A 89 -7.44 -4.21 23.46
CA GLY A 89 -6.25 -4.88 22.92
C GLY A 89 -6.55 -5.97 21.89
N GLU A 90 -7.76 -6.03 21.35
CA GLU A 90 -8.19 -7.04 20.39
C GLU A 90 -8.58 -6.38 19.05
N PRO A 91 -8.36 -7.03 17.88
CA PRO A 91 -8.90 -6.56 16.62
C PRO A 91 -10.43 -6.41 16.67
N TRP A 92 -10.96 -5.43 15.96
CA TRP A 92 -12.40 -5.23 15.89
C TRP A 92 -13.09 -6.47 15.29
N PRO A 93 -14.21 -6.97 15.90
CA PRO A 93 -14.90 -8.17 15.44
C PRO A 93 -15.27 -8.10 13.96
N GLY A 94 -15.01 -9.16 13.23
CA GLY A 94 -15.30 -9.28 11.81
C GLY A 94 -14.19 -8.77 10.88
N VAL A 95 -13.20 -8.02 11.36
CA VAL A 95 -12.14 -7.49 10.47
C VAL A 95 -11.28 -8.61 9.88
N ILE A 96 -10.90 -9.60 10.69
CA ILE A 96 -10.02 -10.72 10.27
C ILE A 96 -10.66 -12.11 10.43
N ASP A 97 -11.88 -12.19 10.97
CA ASP A 97 -12.51 -13.46 11.34
C ASP A 97 -12.78 -14.36 10.13
N ASP A 98 -13.10 -13.75 8.98
CA ASP A 98 -13.45 -14.46 7.74
C ASP A 98 -12.24 -14.68 6.80
N VAL A 99 -11.01 -14.31 7.22
CA VAL A 99 -9.79 -14.47 6.40
C VAL A 99 -9.54 -15.95 6.13
N PRO A 100 -9.40 -16.36 4.84
CA PRO A 100 -9.13 -17.75 4.47
C PRO A 100 -7.86 -18.31 5.09
N ASP A 101 -7.84 -19.61 5.36
CA ASP A 101 -6.70 -20.29 5.98
C ASP A 101 -5.38 -20.07 5.24
N VAL A 102 -5.45 -19.90 3.93
CA VAL A 102 -4.26 -19.66 3.08
C VAL A 102 -3.57 -18.33 3.39
N PHE A 103 -4.28 -17.34 3.94
CA PHE A 103 -3.74 -16.04 4.34
C PHE A 103 -3.53 -15.88 5.84
N LYS A 104 -3.93 -16.85 6.68
CA LYS A 104 -3.70 -16.79 8.14
C LYS A 104 -2.25 -16.56 8.55
N PRO A 105 -1.24 -17.12 7.84
CA PRO A 105 0.15 -16.80 8.15
C PRO A 105 0.47 -15.30 8.07
N PHE A 106 -0.21 -14.55 7.20
CA PHE A 106 -0.03 -13.09 7.10
C PHE A 106 -0.80 -12.34 8.20
N VAL A 107 -1.90 -12.88 8.70
CA VAL A 107 -2.59 -12.30 9.88
C VAL A 107 -1.71 -12.40 11.13
N GLU A 108 -0.96 -13.49 11.26
CA GLU A 108 -0.09 -13.80 12.38
C GLU A 108 1.39 -13.36 12.16
N GLU A 109 1.66 -12.65 11.06
CA GLU A 109 3.02 -12.19 10.72
C GLU A 109 3.55 -11.24 11.81
N PRO A 110 4.72 -11.53 12.41
CA PRO A 110 5.28 -10.69 13.47
C PRO A 110 5.48 -9.22 13.10
N ALA A 111 5.68 -8.91 11.81
CA ALA A 111 5.78 -7.53 11.33
C ALA A 111 4.42 -6.79 11.35
N PHE A 112 3.30 -7.50 11.53
CA PHE A 112 1.94 -6.97 11.50
C PHE A 112 1.22 -7.11 12.84
N THR A 113 1.92 -7.58 13.87
CA THR A 113 1.41 -7.76 15.23
C THR A 113 2.14 -6.84 16.21
N ASP A 114 1.53 -6.60 17.36
CA ASP A 114 2.19 -5.93 18.47
C ASP A 114 3.16 -6.88 19.24
N GLU A 115 3.72 -6.38 20.35
CA GLU A 115 4.67 -7.14 21.18
C GLU A 115 4.05 -8.39 21.84
N ASP A 116 2.72 -8.41 21.98
CA ASP A 116 1.96 -9.53 22.57
C ASP A 116 1.46 -10.50 21.47
N GLY A 117 1.75 -10.21 20.19
CA GLY A 117 1.35 -11.00 19.02
C GLY A 117 -0.08 -10.73 18.56
N VAL A 118 -0.68 -9.64 18.99
CA VAL A 118 -2.03 -9.23 18.55
C VAL A 118 -1.94 -8.54 17.19
N PRO A 119 -2.76 -8.93 16.19
CA PRO A 119 -2.79 -8.26 14.89
C PRO A 119 -3.17 -6.78 15.00
N VAL A 120 -2.31 -5.90 14.52
CA VAL A 120 -2.55 -4.45 14.49
C VAL A 120 -3.25 -4.11 13.18
N VAL A 121 -4.58 -4.11 13.17
CA VAL A 121 -5.40 -4.00 11.96
C VAL A 121 -6.74 -3.31 12.26
N THR A 122 -7.17 -2.42 11.35
CA THR A 122 -8.50 -1.81 11.36
C THR A 122 -9.26 -2.08 10.07
N ALA A 123 -8.55 -2.40 8.99
CA ALA A 123 -9.06 -2.65 7.65
C ALA A 123 -8.36 -3.86 7.04
N CYS A 124 -9.11 -4.85 6.55
CA CYS A 124 -8.55 -6.07 5.98
C CYS A 124 -9.32 -6.46 4.71
N LEU A 125 -8.56 -6.79 3.65
CA LEU A 125 -9.09 -7.29 2.39
C LEU A 125 -8.21 -8.44 1.88
N TRP A 126 -8.80 -9.32 1.08
CA TRP A 126 -8.05 -10.36 0.40
C TRP A 126 -8.67 -10.71 -0.94
N ARG A 127 -7.86 -11.32 -1.79
CA ARG A 127 -8.31 -11.91 -3.06
C ARG A 127 -7.46 -13.13 -3.35
N GLU A 128 -8.07 -14.31 -3.41
CA GLU A 128 -7.37 -15.51 -3.86
C GLU A 128 -7.01 -15.41 -5.36
N ALA A 129 -5.96 -16.10 -5.78
CA ALA A 129 -5.46 -16.04 -7.16
C ALA A 129 -6.49 -16.45 -8.22
N THR A 130 -7.48 -17.24 -7.83
CA THR A 130 -8.57 -17.72 -8.70
C THR A 130 -9.82 -16.87 -8.64
N ASP A 131 -9.89 -15.89 -7.73
CA ASP A 131 -11.07 -15.04 -7.55
C ASP A 131 -11.12 -13.92 -8.59
N ASP A 132 -12.32 -13.50 -8.91
CA ASP A 132 -12.60 -12.37 -9.79
C ASP A 132 -12.93 -11.05 -9.02
N GLN A 133 -13.06 -11.13 -7.70
CA GLN A 133 -13.39 -10.00 -6.83
C GLN A 133 -12.56 -10.00 -5.54
N TRP A 134 -12.50 -8.82 -4.90
CA TRP A 134 -11.94 -8.65 -3.58
C TRP A 134 -12.95 -9.01 -2.50
N HIS A 135 -12.47 -9.55 -1.39
CA HIS A 135 -13.25 -9.94 -0.23
C HIS A 135 -12.81 -9.18 1.01
N HIS A 136 -13.67 -9.15 2.00
CA HIS A 136 -13.50 -8.56 3.32
C HIS A 136 -14.30 -9.35 4.34
N GLY A 137 -14.06 -9.13 5.62
CA GLY A 137 -14.85 -9.75 6.68
C GLY A 137 -16.25 -9.14 6.84
N THR A 138 -17.07 -9.79 7.66
CA THR A 138 -18.41 -9.33 8.02
C THR A 138 -18.33 -8.43 9.24
N ILE A 139 -18.29 -7.12 9.03
CA ILE A 139 -17.99 -6.12 10.06
C ILE A 139 -19.28 -5.37 10.47
N ASP A 140 -19.55 -5.30 11.77
CA ASP A 140 -20.54 -4.37 12.34
C ASP A 140 -19.82 -3.07 12.70
N PHE A 141 -19.85 -2.11 11.78
CA PHE A 141 -19.14 -0.84 11.95
C PHE A 141 -19.74 0.02 13.05
N PRO A 142 -18.91 0.80 13.78
CA PRO A 142 -19.39 1.82 14.69
C PRO A 142 -20.33 2.79 13.98
N SER A 143 -21.49 3.06 14.57
CA SER A 143 -22.54 3.88 13.96
C SER A 143 -22.14 5.36 13.86
N ASN A 144 -22.65 6.05 12.84
CA ASN A 144 -22.52 7.50 12.60
C ASN A 144 -21.09 8.00 12.26
N LEU A 145 -20.23 7.12 11.76
CA LEU A 145 -18.91 7.48 11.25
C LEU A 145 -18.83 7.25 9.73
N ALA A 146 -18.21 8.18 9.03
CA ALA A 146 -18.05 8.07 7.57
C ALA A 146 -16.86 7.17 7.18
N ASP A 147 -15.87 7.06 8.05
CA ASP A 147 -14.64 6.30 7.87
C ASP A 147 -14.22 5.61 9.18
N PRO A 148 -15.00 4.60 9.63
CA PRO A 148 -14.77 3.97 10.93
C PRO A 148 -13.50 3.12 11.00
N ASP A 149 -13.04 2.57 9.87
CA ASP A 149 -11.88 1.69 9.74
C ASP A 149 -10.62 2.39 9.21
N GLY A 150 -10.72 3.70 8.89
CA GLY A 150 -9.61 4.48 8.34
C GLY A 150 -9.33 4.20 6.85
N ALA A 151 -10.20 3.45 6.18
CA ALA A 151 -9.97 2.98 4.81
C ALA A 151 -9.86 4.12 3.78
N THR A 152 -10.46 5.29 4.04
CA THR A 152 -10.40 6.44 3.13
C THR A 152 -8.97 6.91 2.94
N ASP A 153 -8.28 7.22 4.02
CA ASP A 153 -6.92 7.77 3.96
C ASP A 153 -5.90 6.67 3.63
N LEU A 154 -6.09 5.46 4.20
CA LEU A 154 -5.21 4.32 3.96
C LEU A 154 -5.12 3.93 2.48
N PHE A 155 -6.25 3.88 1.76
CA PHE A 155 -6.31 3.28 0.41
C PHE A 155 -6.62 4.28 -0.70
N GLN A 156 -6.53 5.58 -0.43
CA GLN A 156 -6.91 6.63 -1.38
C GLN A 156 -6.27 6.44 -2.75
N LEU A 157 -4.93 6.32 -2.85
CA LEU A 157 -4.22 6.15 -4.12
C LEU A 157 -4.33 4.74 -4.73
N LEU A 158 -4.82 3.76 -3.97
CA LEU A 158 -5.12 2.43 -4.51
C LEU A 158 -6.51 2.40 -5.17
N VAL A 159 -7.39 3.31 -4.78
CA VAL A 159 -8.74 3.48 -5.33
C VAL A 159 -8.73 4.51 -6.45
N ASP A 160 -8.26 5.74 -6.18
CA ASP A 160 -8.01 6.74 -7.22
C ASP A 160 -6.62 6.54 -7.82
N ARG A 161 -6.58 5.79 -8.89
CA ARG A 161 -5.37 5.36 -9.58
C ARG A 161 -4.95 6.32 -10.69
N SER A 162 -5.40 7.55 -10.64
CA SER A 162 -5.01 8.55 -11.62
C SER A 162 -3.62 9.13 -11.31
N PRO A 163 -2.80 9.44 -12.31
CA PRO A 163 -1.56 10.19 -12.11
C PRO A 163 -1.78 11.55 -11.43
N GLU A 164 -2.93 12.17 -11.69
CA GLU A 164 -3.35 13.44 -11.07
C GLU A 164 -3.55 13.30 -9.56
N ALA A 165 -4.09 12.15 -9.09
CA ALA A 165 -4.25 11.90 -7.66
C ALA A 165 -2.89 11.82 -6.95
N PHE A 166 -1.89 11.17 -7.57
CA PHE A 166 -0.54 11.15 -7.03
C PHE A 166 0.11 12.54 -7.07
N GLN A 167 -0.08 13.31 -8.14
CA GLN A 167 0.44 14.68 -8.22
C GLN A 167 -0.09 15.54 -7.08
N HIS A 168 -1.40 15.50 -6.78
CA HIS A 168 -1.99 16.20 -5.64
C HIS A 168 -1.42 15.70 -4.31
N PHE A 169 -1.28 14.38 -4.15
CA PHE A 169 -0.65 13.81 -2.96
C PHE A 169 0.80 14.34 -2.77
N ALA A 170 1.59 14.40 -3.84
CA ALA A 170 2.96 14.90 -3.79
C ALA A 170 3.02 16.40 -3.47
N GLU A 171 2.07 17.19 -3.97
CA GLU A 171 1.93 18.62 -3.62
C GLU A 171 1.57 18.80 -2.14
N ASP A 172 0.64 18.00 -1.61
CA ASP A 172 0.17 18.11 -0.23
C ASP A 172 1.18 17.57 0.80
N TYR A 173 1.83 16.44 0.49
CA TYR A 173 2.69 15.73 1.43
C TYR A 173 4.16 16.12 1.34
N TYR A 174 4.72 16.20 0.11
CA TYR A 174 6.12 16.56 -0.14
C TYR A 174 6.32 18.03 -0.46
N GLU A 175 5.26 18.82 -0.61
CA GLU A 175 5.30 20.22 -1.07
C GLU A 175 6.00 20.36 -2.44
N VAL A 176 5.92 19.32 -3.30
CA VAL A 176 6.55 19.25 -4.61
C VAL A 176 5.49 19.15 -5.70
N SER A 177 5.58 20.04 -6.69
CA SER A 177 4.77 19.92 -7.91
C SER A 177 5.42 18.91 -8.87
N ALA A 178 4.98 17.65 -8.78
CA ALA A 178 5.49 16.58 -9.63
C ALA A 178 5.03 16.78 -11.10
N ASP A 179 5.93 16.52 -12.05
CA ASP A 179 5.60 16.57 -13.48
C ASP A 179 4.62 15.44 -13.84
N LEU A 180 3.43 15.81 -14.32
CA LEU A 180 2.35 14.86 -14.58
C LEU A 180 2.67 13.84 -15.70
N GLU A 181 3.45 14.23 -16.72
CA GLU A 181 3.88 13.33 -17.78
C GLU A 181 4.85 12.29 -17.22
N ALA A 182 5.77 12.71 -16.37
CA ALA A 182 6.70 11.81 -15.66
C ALA A 182 5.96 10.84 -14.72
N VAL A 183 4.98 11.33 -13.94
CA VAL A 183 4.13 10.47 -13.11
C VAL A 183 3.39 9.44 -13.97
N SER A 184 2.81 9.86 -15.10
CA SER A 184 2.10 8.98 -16.04
C SER A 184 3.03 7.90 -16.63
N ASP A 185 4.27 8.26 -16.92
CA ASP A 185 5.27 7.32 -17.45
C ASP A 185 5.65 6.27 -16.39
N LEU A 186 5.77 6.66 -15.11
CA LEU A 186 6.00 5.71 -14.02
C LEU A 186 4.78 4.82 -13.77
N TYR A 187 3.56 5.34 -13.85
CA TYR A 187 2.34 4.54 -13.76
C TYR A 187 2.21 3.52 -14.89
N ALA A 188 2.76 3.83 -16.05
CA ALA A 188 2.88 2.89 -17.18
C ALA A 188 4.08 1.93 -17.05
N LEU A 189 4.81 1.95 -15.95
CA LEU A 189 6.04 1.19 -15.70
C LEU A 189 7.07 1.32 -16.84
N ARG A 190 7.18 2.50 -17.44
CA ARG A 190 8.22 2.75 -18.44
C ARG A 190 9.60 2.67 -17.81
N PRO A 191 10.59 2.09 -18.49
CA PRO A 191 11.96 2.06 -18.02
C PRO A 191 12.47 3.45 -17.67
N LEU A 192 13.14 3.61 -16.53
CA LEU A 192 13.67 4.87 -16.09
C LEU A 192 14.81 5.36 -17.01
N THR A 193 14.78 6.65 -17.29
CA THR A 193 15.87 7.39 -17.91
C THR A 193 16.32 8.51 -16.98
N GLN A 194 17.55 9.00 -17.12
CA GLN A 194 17.99 10.14 -16.31
C GLN A 194 17.13 11.39 -16.54
N GLU A 195 16.62 11.57 -17.75
CA GLU A 195 15.73 12.69 -18.10
C GLU A 195 14.43 12.60 -17.32
N LEU A 196 13.81 11.41 -17.30
CA LEU A 196 12.57 11.14 -16.54
C LEU A 196 12.78 11.35 -15.03
N VAL A 197 13.86 10.84 -14.46
CA VAL A 197 14.20 11.05 -13.04
C VAL A 197 14.39 12.53 -12.73
N SER A 198 15.15 13.24 -13.58
CA SER A 198 15.45 14.66 -13.38
C SER A 198 14.24 15.59 -13.54
N SER A 199 13.19 15.16 -14.25
CA SER A 199 11.94 15.93 -14.33
C SER A 199 11.14 15.88 -13.02
N LEU A 200 11.36 14.87 -12.19
CA LEU A 200 10.76 14.74 -10.86
C LEU A 200 11.68 15.26 -9.75
N ASN A 201 12.99 14.95 -9.84
CA ASN A 201 13.97 15.38 -8.86
C ASN A 201 15.35 15.55 -9.52
N VAL A 202 15.80 16.79 -9.63
CA VAL A 202 17.09 17.13 -10.29
C VAL A 202 18.32 16.70 -9.47
N GLU A 203 18.15 16.42 -8.18
CA GLU A 203 19.24 16.03 -7.29
C GLU A 203 19.52 14.52 -7.30
N VAL A 204 18.61 13.72 -7.90
CA VAL A 204 18.66 12.26 -7.93
C VAL A 204 19.17 11.77 -9.28
N THR A 205 20.05 10.77 -9.26
CA THR A 205 20.55 10.09 -10.46
C THR A 205 20.05 8.65 -10.54
N LEU A 206 20.06 8.06 -11.74
CA LEU A 206 19.80 6.62 -11.91
C LEU A 206 20.74 5.73 -11.09
N ALA A 207 21.97 6.19 -10.86
CA ALA A 207 22.92 5.45 -10.05
C ALA A 207 22.52 5.42 -8.57
N ASP A 208 21.95 6.51 -8.06
CA ASP A 208 21.44 6.59 -6.70
C ASP A 208 20.23 5.65 -6.50
N LEU A 209 19.41 5.46 -7.53
CA LEU A 209 18.23 4.60 -7.53
C LEU A 209 18.50 3.12 -7.81
N ALA A 210 19.77 2.73 -8.06
CA ALA A 210 20.09 1.36 -8.49
C ALA A 210 19.62 0.29 -7.49
N GLN A 211 19.71 0.56 -6.20
CA GLN A 211 19.22 -0.33 -5.15
C GLN A 211 17.70 -0.39 -5.15
N ASP A 212 17.02 0.76 -5.21
CA ASP A 212 15.55 0.86 -5.22
C ASP A 212 14.96 0.16 -6.45
N ILE A 213 15.52 0.37 -7.63
CA ILE A 213 15.12 -0.31 -8.87
C ILE A 213 15.18 -1.83 -8.70
N SER A 214 16.25 -2.35 -8.06
CA SER A 214 16.41 -3.77 -7.82
C SER A 214 15.44 -4.30 -6.76
N GLU A 215 15.26 -3.58 -5.65
CA GLU A 215 14.40 -3.97 -4.54
C GLU A 215 12.92 -3.94 -4.93
N ILE A 216 12.49 -2.91 -5.63
CA ILE A 216 11.14 -2.76 -6.17
C ILE A 216 10.87 -3.76 -7.30
N GLY A 217 11.92 -4.27 -7.97
CA GLY A 217 11.78 -5.03 -9.19
C GLY A 217 11.21 -4.19 -10.33
N TYR A 218 11.60 -2.90 -10.38
CA TYR A 218 11.12 -1.98 -11.40
C TYR A 218 11.71 -2.31 -12.78
N PRO A 219 10.94 -2.21 -13.89
CA PRO A 219 11.43 -2.55 -15.22
C PRO A 219 12.66 -1.75 -15.64
N GLN A 220 13.67 -2.44 -16.18
CA GLN A 220 14.87 -1.83 -16.73
C GLN A 220 14.90 -1.93 -18.26
N SER A 221 15.54 -0.96 -18.92
CA SER A 221 15.84 -1.05 -20.34
C SER A 221 16.84 -2.17 -20.59
N HIS A 222 16.56 -3.06 -21.50
CA HIS A 222 17.47 -4.10 -21.98
C HIS A 222 18.47 -3.55 -23.01
#